data_80691e935ce3c52962034381338748ac
#
_entry.id   80691e935ce3c52962034381338748ac
#
_cell.length_a   1.000
_cell.length_b   1.000
_cell.length_c   1.000
_cell.angle_alpha   90.00
_cell.angle_beta   90.00
_cell.angle_gamma   90.00
#
_symmetry.space_group_name_H-M   'P 1'
#
loop_
_entity.id
_entity.type
_entity.pdbx_description
1 polymer ?
#
loop_
_entity_poly.entity_id
_entity_poly.type
_entity_poly.pdbx_seq_one_letter_code
_entity_poly.pdbx_strand_id
1 'polypeptide(L)' 'MAQKKEIDAYRMAVLKVMMEAKKENGEPRFDETEAISTLDIISDADIEFGMPFNTPQETAEMLMEN' A
#
# COMPACT_ATOMS: atom_id res chain seq x y z
N MET A 1 -14.05 -15.05 1.74
CA MET A 1 -12.82 -14.71 1.01
C MET A 1 -13.01 -13.41 0.26
N ALA A 2 -11.99 -12.57 0.25
CA ALA A 2 -12.04 -11.34 -0.54
C ALA A 2 -11.94 -11.67 -2.03
N GLN A 3 -12.71 -10.96 -2.83
CA GLN A 3 -12.64 -11.09 -4.28
C GLN A 3 -11.46 -10.29 -4.81
N LYS A 4 -10.96 -10.65 -5.98
CA LYS A 4 -9.85 -9.95 -6.61
C LYS A 4 -10.12 -8.44 -6.72
N LYS A 5 -11.36 -8.07 -7.01
CA LYS A 5 -11.75 -6.66 -7.08
C LYS A 5 -11.51 -5.92 -5.76
N GLU A 6 -11.80 -6.57 -4.64
CA GLU A 6 -11.58 -5.99 -3.33
C GLU A 6 -10.08 -5.88 -3.02
N ILE A 7 -9.32 -6.90 -3.41
CA ILE A 7 -7.87 -6.90 -3.23
C ILE A 7 -7.25 -5.78 -4.05
N ASP A 8 -7.68 -5.61 -5.30
CA ASP A 8 -7.17 -4.55 -6.16
C ASP A 8 -7.52 -3.17 -5.61
N ALA A 9 -8.73 -2.99 -5.10
CA ALA A 9 -9.14 -1.74 -4.47
C ALA A 9 -8.29 -1.43 -3.23
N TYR A 10 -7.99 -2.44 -2.43
CA TYR A 10 -7.14 -2.29 -1.27
C TYR A 10 -5.73 -1.88 -1.67
N ARG A 11 -5.15 -2.53 -2.69
CA ARG A 11 -3.83 -2.17 -3.21
C ARG A 11 -3.79 -0.72 -3.68
N MET A 12 -4.82 -0.29 -4.41
CA MET A 12 -4.88 1.09 -4.89
C MET A 12 -4.98 2.08 -3.74
N ALA A 13 -5.71 1.74 -2.69
CA ALA A 13 -5.79 2.60 -1.51
C ALA A 13 -4.44 2.70 -0.81
N VAL A 14 -3.71 1.60 -0.69
CA VAL A 14 -2.35 1.59 -0.13
C VAL A 14 -1.42 2.44 -0.99
N LEU A 15 -1.48 2.26 -2.31
CA LEU A 15 -0.68 3.04 -3.25
C LEU A 15 -0.93 4.55 -3.08
N LYS A 16 -2.20 4.92 -2.98
CA LYS A 16 -2.56 6.32 -2.79
C LYS A 16 -1.96 6.91 -1.52
N VAL A 17 -2.02 6.17 -0.42
CA VAL A 17 -1.43 6.62 0.84
C VAL A 17 0.08 6.81 0.68
N MET A 18 0.75 5.87 0.01
CA MET A 18 2.19 5.96 -0.22
C MET A 18 2.56 7.16 -1.09
N MET A 19 1.77 7.42 -2.12
CA MET A 19 2.03 8.55 -3.03
C MET A 19 1.76 9.90 -2.38
N GLU A 20 0.86 9.95 -1.41
CA GLU A 20 0.57 11.17 -0.65
C GLU A 20 1.60 11.42 0.45
N ALA A 21 2.41 10.43 0.82
CA ALA A 21 3.44 10.59 1.83
C ALA A 21 4.55 11.51 1.31
N LYS A 22 4.98 12.43 2.17
CA LYS A 22 5.98 13.43 1.79
C LYS A 22 7.14 13.43 2.78
N LYS A 23 8.31 13.82 2.27
CA LYS A 23 9.48 14.07 3.12
C LYS A 23 9.30 15.41 3.84
N GLU A 24 10.16 15.67 4.81
CA GLU A 24 10.14 16.93 5.56
C GLU A 24 10.25 18.16 4.67
N ASN A 25 10.95 18.03 3.53
CA ASN A 25 11.12 19.14 2.59
C ASN A 25 9.92 19.31 1.63
N GLY A 26 8.86 18.51 1.79
CA GLY A 26 7.67 18.58 0.96
C GLY A 26 7.70 17.78 -0.33
N GLU A 27 8.82 17.14 -0.63
CA GLU A 27 8.93 16.30 -1.81
C GLU A 27 8.26 14.95 -1.59
N PRO A 28 7.69 14.30 -2.63
CA PRO A 28 7.12 12.98 -2.50
C PRO A 28 8.15 11.98 -1.98
N ARG A 29 7.73 11.18 -1.01
CA ARG A 29 8.60 10.15 -0.44
C ARG A 29 8.85 9.00 -1.43
N PHE A 30 7.84 8.69 -2.24
CA PHE A 30 7.92 7.67 -3.28
C PHE A 30 7.38 8.24 -4.58
N ASP A 31 7.98 7.88 -5.70
CA ASP A 31 7.34 8.10 -6.98
C ASP A 31 6.40 6.91 -7.27
N GLU A 32 5.61 7.02 -8.34
CA GLU A 32 4.65 5.98 -8.69
C GLU A 32 5.33 4.63 -8.92
N THR A 33 6.45 4.63 -9.62
CA THR A 33 7.18 3.40 -9.93
C THR A 33 7.68 2.72 -8.66
N GLU A 34 8.24 3.49 -7.74
CA GLU A 34 8.74 2.96 -6.47
C GLU A 34 7.60 2.39 -5.63
N ALA A 35 6.47 3.10 -5.57
CA ALA A 35 5.32 2.66 -4.80
C ALA A 35 4.75 1.37 -5.36
N ILE A 36 4.60 1.28 -6.68
CA ILE A 36 4.10 0.07 -7.34
C ILE A 36 5.04 -1.10 -7.09
N SER A 37 6.35 -0.88 -7.23
CA SER A 37 7.35 -1.92 -6.98
C SER A 37 7.30 -2.44 -5.55
N THR A 38 7.10 -1.55 -4.60
CA THR A 38 6.98 -1.94 -3.19
C THR A 38 5.73 -2.78 -2.95
N LEU A 39 4.61 -2.40 -3.57
CA LEU A 39 3.37 -3.17 -3.46
C LEU A 39 3.46 -4.55 -4.12
N ASP A 40 4.22 -4.66 -5.20
CA ASP A 40 4.38 -5.94 -5.91
C ASP A 40 5.08 -7.00 -5.06
N ILE A 41 5.80 -6.59 -4.01
CA ILE A 41 6.42 -7.54 -3.08
C ILE A 41 5.37 -8.31 -2.29
N ILE A 42 4.20 -7.72 -2.10
CA ILE A 42 3.13 -8.31 -1.31
C ILE A 42 2.20 -9.10 -2.24
N SER A 43 2.02 -10.39 -1.95
CA SER A 43 1.11 -11.24 -2.72
C SER A 43 -0.35 -10.90 -2.40
N ASP A 44 -1.25 -11.28 -3.32
CA ASP A 44 -2.68 -11.14 -3.09
C ASP A 44 -3.14 -11.91 -1.85
N ALA A 45 -2.53 -13.07 -1.59
CA ALA A 45 -2.86 -13.87 -0.41
C ALA A 45 -2.50 -13.13 0.87
N ASP A 46 -1.36 -12.46 0.90
CA ASP A 46 -0.94 -11.67 2.07
C ASP A 46 -1.88 -10.49 2.30
N ILE A 47 -2.29 -9.83 1.25
CA ILE A 47 -3.24 -8.72 1.34
C ILE A 47 -4.59 -9.22 1.84
N GLU A 48 -5.10 -10.29 1.26
CA GLU A 48 -6.36 -10.88 1.69
C GLU A 48 -6.34 -11.27 3.17
N PHE A 49 -5.23 -11.85 3.62
CA PHE A 49 -5.07 -12.24 5.02
C PHE A 49 -5.08 -11.03 5.95
N GLY A 50 -4.47 -9.94 5.57
CA GLY A 50 -4.36 -8.74 6.39
C GLY A 50 -5.58 -7.82 6.34
N MET A 51 -6.41 -7.89 5.31
CA MET A 51 -7.52 -6.96 5.10
C MET A 51 -8.47 -6.84 6.31
N PRO A 52 -8.87 -7.93 6.98
CA PRO A 52 -9.77 -7.81 8.13
C PRO A 52 -9.13 -7.17 9.35
N PHE A 53 -7.81 -7.08 9.40
CA PHE A 53 -7.08 -6.61 10.57
C PHE A 53 -6.44 -5.25 10.39
N ASN A 54 -6.11 -4.88 9.15
CA ASN A 54 -5.37 -3.65 8.86
C ASN A 54 -6.09 -2.82 7.82
N THR A 55 -6.14 -1.50 8.06
CA THR A 55 -6.61 -0.57 7.03
C THR A 55 -5.52 -0.38 5.97
N PRO A 56 -5.87 0.10 4.77
CA PRO A 56 -4.85 0.44 3.77
C PRO A 56 -3.80 1.40 4.29
N GLN A 57 -4.20 2.37 5.12
CA GLN A 57 -3.25 3.32 5.71
C GLN A 57 -2.26 2.61 6.63
N GLU A 58 -2.72 1.69 7.47
CA GLU A 58 -1.86 0.94 8.36
C GLU A 58 -0.87 0.08 7.57
N THR A 59 -1.34 -0.56 6.51
CA THR A 59 -0.48 -1.37 5.65
C THR A 59 0.58 -0.50 4.98
N ALA A 60 0.18 0.66 4.46
CA ALA A 60 1.12 1.59 3.83
C ALA A 60 2.18 2.06 4.83
N GLU A 61 1.78 2.37 6.06
CA GLU A 61 2.71 2.79 7.10
C GLU A 61 3.74 1.70 7.42
N MET A 62 3.30 0.44 7.49
CA MET A 62 4.20 -0.68 7.72
C MET A 62 5.21 -0.82 6.58
N LEU A 63 4.77 -0.65 5.34
CA LEU A 63 5.66 -0.71 4.18
C LEU A 63 6.66 0.44 4.17
N MET A 64 6.24 1.62 4.59
CA MET A 64 7.09 2.80 4.57
C MET A 64 8.12 2.81 5.70
N GLU A 65 7.87 2.08 6.77
CA GLU A 65 8.79 1.99 7.90
C GLU A 65 9.98 1.07 7.66
N ASN A 66 9.90 0.24 6.66
CA ASN A 66 10.99 -0.70 6.35
C ASN A 66 12.04 -0.13 5.42
#